data_4eda00c076286ae5a9732f787d2d8ae4
#
_entry.id   4eda00c076286ae5a9732f787d2d8ae4
#
_cell.length_a   1.000
_cell.length_b   1.000
_cell.length_c   1.000
_cell.angle_alpha   90.00
_cell.angle_beta   90.00
_cell.angle_gamma   90.00
#
_symmetry.space_group_name_H-M   'P 1'
#
loop_
_entity.id
_entity.type
_entity.pdbx_description
1 polymer ?
#
loop_
_entity_poly.entity_id
_entity_poly.type
_entity_poly.pdbx_seq_one_letter_code
_entity_poly.pdbx_strand_id
1 'polypeptide(L)'
;IMNKLFSTIMSGILTVAGLALFSCSDNDDIKLTGIDGCPSALLSNGQLTASFTYDGNKLSRIQDPDGHATHFNYENGEFSGISYTPPKDVADGHGWVGFTKTGDNTFEVSRGGEPALDISYVEEVELDTNGLPAKITFTGIYRWGANGKEQLEEGDRYALLSFDPATRQLLKQEVFDKESNLLVKYTYEYDNASGSISHTELPMWLLGWWYYQYSNQNDFKYIQFLNRRNNITKITSENSEGDISSVTYTYKYNENNFPVTAFCDKWEGTEVGIRY
;
A
#
# COMPACT_ATOMS: atom_id res chain seq x y z
N ILE A 1 8.09 10.55 -20.63
CA ILE A 1 6.63 10.66 -20.87
C ILE A 1 5.90 9.64 -20.01
N MET A 2 6.43 8.44 -19.79
CA MET A 2 5.83 7.37 -18.97
C MET A 2 5.67 7.71 -17.48
N ASN A 3 6.60 8.48 -16.89
CA ASN A 3 6.55 8.85 -15.46
C ASN A 3 5.35 9.75 -15.06
N LYS A 4 4.68 10.37 -16.02
CA LYS A 4 3.50 11.21 -15.73
C LYS A 4 2.17 10.44 -15.67
N LEU A 5 2.05 9.31 -16.35
CA LEU A 5 0.81 8.52 -16.32
C LEU A 5 0.64 7.71 -15.02
N PHE A 6 1.76 7.22 -14.45
CA PHE A 6 1.73 6.52 -13.16
C PHE A 6 1.32 7.40 -11.99
N SER A 7 1.63 8.70 -12.06
CA SER A 7 1.27 9.68 -11.03
C SER A 7 -0.24 9.91 -10.92
N THR A 8 -1.00 9.75 -12.00
CA THR A 8 -2.39 10.21 -12.03
C THR A 8 -3.37 9.17 -11.48
N ILE A 9 -3.03 7.87 -11.52
CA ILE A 9 -3.98 6.80 -11.13
C ILE A 9 -3.93 6.52 -9.62
N MET A 10 -2.81 6.80 -8.96
CA MET A 10 -2.66 6.60 -7.51
C MET A 10 -2.57 7.90 -6.71
N SER A 11 -2.48 9.06 -7.36
CA SER A 11 -2.46 10.40 -6.71
C SER A 11 -3.78 10.77 -6.05
N GLY A 12 -4.83 9.95 -6.18
CA GLY A 12 -6.14 10.20 -5.61
C GLY A 12 -6.19 10.11 -4.08
N ILE A 13 -5.16 9.66 -3.40
CA ILE A 13 -5.27 9.45 -1.95
C ILE A 13 -4.73 10.62 -1.13
N LEU A 14 -3.90 11.54 -1.65
CA LEU A 14 -3.30 12.59 -0.79
C LEU A 14 -2.74 13.80 -1.54
N THR A 15 -3.60 14.69 -1.98
CA THR A 15 -3.25 16.11 -2.16
C THR A 15 -4.39 16.98 -1.64
N VAL A 16 -4.31 17.41 -0.39
CA VAL A 16 -5.07 18.57 0.08
C VAL A 16 -4.18 19.45 0.95
N ALA A 17 -3.67 20.52 0.35
CA ALA A 17 -3.43 21.75 1.04
C ALA A 17 -4.65 22.65 0.77
N GLY A 18 -5.56 22.75 1.73
CA GLY A 18 -6.74 23.62 1.62
C GLY A 18 -7.36 23.81 2.98
N LEU A 19 -7.17 25.02 3.55
CA LEU A 19 -7.88 25.50 4.72
C LEU A 19 -9.39 25.52 4.45
N ALA A 20 -10.13 24.66 5.13
CA ALA A 20 -11.57 24.82 5.26
C ALA A 20 -11.96 24.64 6.73
N LEU A 21 -12.45 25.72 7.32
CA LEU A 21 -13.13 25.72 8.59
C LEU A 21 -14.46 24.96 8.43
N PHE A 22 -14.56 23.77 8.94
CA PHE A 22 -15.84 23.08 9.05
C PHE A 22 -16.38 23.17 10.46
N SER A 23 -17.53 23.84 10.52
CA SER A 23 -18.48 23.83 11.62
C SER A 23 -18.95 22.39 11.87
N CYS A 24 -18.90 22.02 13.16
CA CYS A 24 -19.51 20.78 13.65
C CYS A 24 -21.01 20.74 13.36
N SER A 25 -21.46 19.70 12.63
CA SER A 25 -22.75 19.07 12.92
C SER A 25 -22.76 17.66 12.29
N ASP A 26 -23.26 16.74 13.07
CA ASP A 26 -23.48 15.31 12.85
C ASP A 26 -22.25 14.42 13.09
N ASN A 27 -22.06 14.12 14.38
CA ASN A 27 -21.40 12.96 14.89
C ASN A 27 -22.21 11.70 14.51
N ASP A 28 -21.99 11.15 13.33
CA ASP A 28 -22.04 9.70 13.21
C ASP A 28 -20.80 9.19 13.97
N ASP A 29 -21.02 8.70 15.18
CA ASP A 29 -20.01 8.07 16.01
C ASP A 29 -19.35 6.94 15.22
N ILE A 30 -18.21 7.23 14.59
CA ILE A 30 -17.31 6.19 14.09
C ILE A 30 -16.92 5.43 15.35
N LYS A 31 -17.48 4.26 15.52
CA LYS A 31 -17.19 3.36 16.62
C LYS A 31 -15.74 2.95 16.47
N LEU A 32 -14.85 3.69 17.10
CA LEU A 32 -13.43 3.38 17.18
C LEU A 32 -13.34 1.99 17.82
N THR A 33 -12.74 1.03 17.15
CA THR A 33 -12.69 -0.36 17.63
C THR A 33 -11.90 -0.49 18.92
N GLY A 34 -11.01 0.48 19.20
CA GLY A 34 -10.24 0.50 20.44
C GLY A 34 -9.31 -0.68 20.67
N ILE A 35 -9.01 -1.45 19.63
CA ILE A 35 -8.17 -2.65 19.71
C ILE A 35 -6.77 -2.31 19.21
N ASP A 36 -5.79 -2.37 20.10
CA ASP A 36 -4.37 -2.25 19.75
C ASP A 36 -4.01 -3.24 18.62
N GLY A 37 -3.25 -2.76 17.62
CA GLY A 37 -2.91 -3.57 16.45
C GLY A 37 -3.99 -3.66 15.37
N CYS A 38 -5.13 -2.94 15.57
CA CYS A 38 -6.16 -2.69 14.55
C CYS A 38 -6.48 -1.20 14.57
N PRO A 39 -5.70 -0.36 13.85
CA PRO A 39 -5.89 1.09 13.90
C PRO A 39 -7.27 1.50 13.39
N SER A 40 -7.93 2.41 14.08
CA SER A 40 -9.20 3.00 13.67
C SER A 40 -9.00 4.23 12.79
N ALA A 41 -7.88 4.96 12.96
CA ALA A 41 -7.59 6.14 12.16
C ALA A 41 -6.09 6.45 12.08
N LEU A 42 -5.71 7.11 10.97
CA LEU A 42 -4.46 7.88 10.83
C LEU A 42 -4.76 9.36 10.81
N LEU A 43 -3.89 10.14 11.46
CA LEU A 43 -3.97 11.58 11.51
C LEU A 43 -2.67 12.20 11.00
N SER A 44 -2.75 13.36 10.36
CA SER A 44 -1.61 14.22 10.04
C SER A 44 -1.75 15.50 10.82
N ASN A 45 -0.80 15.80 11.70
CA ASN A 45 -0.85 16.97 12.59
C ASN A 45 -2.20 17.11 13.32
N GLY A 46 -2.75 15.97 13.79
CA GLY A 46 -4.02 15.90 14.50
C GLY A 46 -5.28 15.92 13.63
N GLN A 47 -5.16 16.13 12.33
CA GLN A 47 -6.28 16.07 11.39
C GLN A 47 -6.45 14.67 10.83
N LEU A 48 -7.70 14.20 10.74
CA LEU A 48 -8.01 12.89 10.18
C LEU A 48 -7.51 12.81 8.72
N THR A 49 -6.78 11.74 8.40
CA THR A 49 -6.27 11.47 7.05
C THR A 49 -6.87 10.20 6.49
N ALA A 50 -7.04 9.19 7.33
CA ALA A 50 -7.68 7.94 6.94
C ALA A 50 -8.40 7.31 8.14
N SER A 51 -9.56 6.71 7.89
CA SER A 51 -10.28 5.86 8.83
C SER A 51 -10.29 4.42 8.34
N PHE A 52 -10.29 3.48 9.29
CA PHE A 52 -10.24 2.05 9.02
C PHE A 52 -11.51 1.38 9.53
N THR A 53 -12.07 0.49 8.75
CA THR A 53 -13.22 -0.33 9.12
C THR A 53 -12.87 -1.80 9.02
N TYR A 54 -13.39 -2.60 9.95
CA TYR A 54 -13.09 -4.01 10.07
C TYR A 54 -14.37 -4.85 10.13
N ASP A 55 -14.25 -6.10 9.67
CA ASP A 55 -15.17 -7.20 9.98
C ASP A 55 -14.41 -8.21 10.86
N GLY A 56 -14.68 -8.18 12.17
CA GLY A 56 -13.78 -8.77 13.15
C GLY A 56 -12.38 -8.12 13.09
N ASN A 57 -11.35 -8.91 12.79
CA ASN A 57 -9.97 -8.44 12.59
C ASN A 57 -9.61 -8.26 11.11
N LYS A 58 -10.54 -8.57 10.18
CA LYS A 58 -10.32 -8.39 8.75
C LYS A 58 -10.51 -6.95 8.37
N LEU A 59 -9.48 -6.33 7.80
CA LEU A 59 -9.60 -4.98 7.26
C LEU A 59 -10.55 -5.01 6.06
N SER A 60 -11.65 -4.28 6.16
CA SER A 60 -12.66 -4.21 5.09
C SER A 60 -12.59 -2.91 4.31
N ARG A 61 -12.12 -1.80 4.93
CA ARG A 61 -12.12 -0.50 4.27
C ARG A 61 -11.09 0.45 4.89
N ILE A 62 -10.44 1.22 4.04
CA ILE A 62 -9.71 2.44 4.42
C ILE A 62 -10.38 3.60 3.67
N GLN A 63 -10.72 4.67 4.37
CA GLN A 63 -11.40 5.82 3.79
C GLN A 63 -10.76 7.12 4.24
N ASP A 64 -10.55 8.05 3.31
CA ASP A 64 -10.13 9.42 3.59
C ASP A 64 -11.34 10.36 3.87
N PRO A 65 -11.09 11.60 4.37
CA PRO A 65 -12.15 12.57 4.66
C PRO A 65 -12.94 13.02 3.43
N ASP A 66 -12.36 12.96 2.24
CA ASP A 66 -12.98 13.38 0.98
C ASP A 66 -13.90 12.30 0.40
N GLY A 67 -13.91 11.12 1.04
CA GLY A 67 -14.77 10.02 0.67
C GLY A 67 -14.14 9.00 -0.28
N HIS A 68 -12.86 9.17 -0.66
CA HIS A 68 -12.12 8.07 -1.29
C HIS A 68 -12.09 6.88 -0.38
N ALA A 69 -12.37 5.71 -0.90
CA ALA A 69 -12.27 4.51 -0.11
C ALA A 69 -11.58 3.38 -0.88
N THR A 70 -10.70 2.68 -0.18
CA THR A 70 -10.13 1.39 -0.58
C THR A 70 -10.91 0.32 0.14
N HIS A 71 -11.59 -0.55 -0.59
CA HIS A 71 -12.34 -1.70 -0.07
C HIS A 71 -11.52 -2.97 -0.25
N PHE A 72 -11.43 -3.76 0.80
CA PHE A 72 -10.80 -5.08 0.79
C PHE A 72 -11.91 -6.11 0.68
N ASN A 73 -11.97 -6.80 -0.44
CA ASN A 73 -13.04 -7.72 -0.75
C ASN A 73 -12.67 -9.14 -0.32
N TYR A 74 -13.64 -9.86 0.22
CA TYR A 74 -13.47 -11.24 0.67
C TYR A 74 -14.61 -12.09 0.11
N GLU A 75 -14.28 -13.25 -0.46
CA GLU A 75 -15.21 -14.25 -0.94
C GLU A 75 -15.00 -15.55 -0.16
N ASN A 76 -16.05 -16.12 0.38
CA ASN A 76 -15.99 -17.32 1.25
C ASN A 76 -14.98 -17.21 2.40
N GLY A 77 -14.75 -15.98 2.89
CA GLY A 77 -13.82 -15.70 3.96
C GLY A 77 -12.36 -15.51 3.52
N GLU A 78 -12.04 -15.70 2.24
CA GLU A 78 -10.72 -15.48 1.65
C GLU A 78 -10.67 -14.13 0.93
N PHE A 79 -9.50 -13.48 0.98
CA PHE A 79 -9.28 -12.21 0.29
C PHE A 79 -9.36 -12.42 -1.23
N SER A 80 -10.20 -11.64 -1.93
CA SER A 80 -10.45 -11.77 -3.37
C SER A 80 -10.02 -10.57 -4.19
N GLY A 81 -9.87 -9.38 -3.58
CA GLY A 81 -9.46 -8.20 -4.34
C GLY A 81 -9.60 -6.89 -3.59
N ILE A 82 -9.25 -5.83 -4.28
CA ILE A 82 -9.40 -4.46 -3.83
C ILE A 82 -10.25 -3.71 -4.85
N SER A 83 -11.18 -2.89 -4.35
CA SER A 83 -11.91 -1.92 -5.17
C SER A 83 -11.82 -0.52 -4.56
N TYR A 84 -11.94 0.49 -5.40
CA TYR A 84 -11.83 1.88 -4.98
C TYR A 84 -13.15 2.61 -5.23
N THR A 85 -13.54 3.45 -4.27
CA THR A 85 -14.61 4.44 -4.44
C THR A 85 -13.97 5.80 -4.63
N PRO A 86 -14.29 6.55 -5.71
CA PRO A 86 -13.79 7.90 -5.91
C PRO A 86 -14.39 8.89 -4.90
N PRO A 87 -13.86 10.12 -4.78
CA PRO A 87 -14.46 11.18 -4.00
C PRO A 87 -15.85 11.52 -4.52
N LYS A 88 -16.67 12.10 -3.64
CA LYS A 88 -18.09 12.43 -3.94
C LYS A 88 -18.29 13.33 -5.17
N ASP A 89 -17.29 14.12 -5.54
CA ASP A 89 -17.36 15.12 -6.62
C ASP A 89 -16.73 14.66 -7.95
N VAL A 90 -16.22 13.41 -8.03
CA VAL A 90 -15.61 12.84 -9.24
C VAL A 90 -16.50 11.74 -9.81
N ALA A 91 -17.13 12.03 -10.94
CA ALA A 91 -18.23 11.23 -11.45
C ALA A 91 -17.85 9.83 -11.97
N ASP A 92 -16.65 9.50 -12.38
CA ASP A 92 -16.35 8.25 -13.06
C ASP A 92 -14.90 7.75 -12.84
N GLY A 93 -14.59 7.25 -11.67
CA GLY A 93 -13.25 6.74 -11.37
C GLY A 93 -13.23 5.53 -10.47
N HIS A 94 -13.85 4.42 -10.87
CA HIS A 94 -13.75 3.17 -10.12
C HIS A 94 -12.48 2.42 -10.52
N GLY A 95 -11.42 2.57 -9.73
CA GLY A 95 -10.25 1.70 -9.83
C GLY A 95 -10.53 0.34 -9.19
N TRP A 96 -9.85 -0.68 -9.67
CA TRP A 96 -9.89 -2.01 -9.08
C TRP A 96 -8.52 -2.68 -9.16
N VAL A 97 -8.29 -3.60 -8.24
CA VAL A 97 -7.16 -4.52 -8.29
C VAL A 97 -7.73 -5.92 -8.07
N GLY A 98 -7.60 -6.76 -9.06
CA GLY A 98 -8.01 -8.15 -9.01
C GLY A 98 -6.79 -9.06 -8.84
N PHE A 99 -6.98 -10.16 -8.13
CA PHE A 99 -5.98 -11.18 -7.91
C PHE A 99 -6.50 -12.51 -8.41
N THR A 100 -5.84 -13.07 -9.41
CA THR A 100 -6.22 -14.37 -10.00
C THR A 100 -5.11 -15.37 -9.76
N LYS A 101 -5.41 -16.46 -9.06
CA LYS A 101 -4.44 -17.55 -8.88
C LYS A 101 -4.18 -18.22 -10.21
N THR A 102 -2.92 -18.24 -10.67
CA THR A 102 -2.48 -18.83 -11.94
C THR A 102 -1.70 -20.13 -11.78
N GLY A 103 -1.24 -20.41 -10.56
CA GLY A 103 -0.51 -21.62 -10.20
C GLY A 103 -0.53 -21.86 -8.70
N ASP A 104 0.22 -22.86 -8.22
CA ASP A 104 0.24 -23.17 -6.79
C ASP A 104 0.78 -22.00 -5.94
N ASN A 105 1.81 -21.33 -6.45
CA ASN A 105 2.49 -20.22 -5.79
C ASN A 105 2.55 -18.96 -6.67
N THR A 106 1.65 -18.82 -7.64
CA THR A 106 1.64 -17.69 -8.55
C THR A 106 0.26 -17.04 -8.64
N PHE A 107 0.26 -15.71 -8.73
CA PHE A 107 -0.91 -14.90 -8.93
C PHE A 107 -0.69 -13.91 -10.07
N GLU A 108 -1.70 -13.73 -10.91
CA GLU A 108 -1.81 -12.54 -11.76
C GLU A 108 -2.49 -11.44 -10.95
N VAL A 109 -1.88 -10.28 -10.90
CA VAL A 109 -2.46 -9.06 -10.35
C VAL A 109 -2.78 -8.13 -11.50
N SER A 110 -4.06 -7.82 -11.67
CA SER A 110 -4.54 -6.90 -12.69
C SER A 110 -5.08 -5.64 -12.04
N ARG A 111 -4.63 -4.47 -12.49
CA ARG A 111 -5.08 -3.17 -12.01
C ARG A 111 -5.70 -2.37 -13.14
N GLY A 112 -6.93 -1.95 -12.98
CA GLY A 112 -7.63 -1.06 -13.90
C GLY A 112 -7.95 0.28 -13.23
N GLY A 113 -7.87 1.40 -13.98
CA GLY A 113 -8.10 2.75 -13.43
C GLY A 113 -9.26 3.50 -14.06
N GLU A 114 -9.56 3.24 -15.31
CA GLU A 114 -10.65 3.92 -16.02
C GLU A 114 -11.52 2.88 -16.74
N PRO A 115 -12.79 2.70 -16.32
CA PRO A 115 -13.70 1.75 -16.96
C PRO A 115 -13.91 2.02 -18.47
N ALA A 116 -13.77 3.28 -18.87
CA ALA A 116 -13.94 3.68 -20.27
C ALA A 116 -12.81 3.23 -21.21
N LEU A 117 -11.65 2.85 -20.68
CA LEU A 117 -10.48 2.52 -21.50
C LEU A 117 -10.21 1.01 -21.60
N ASP A 118 -10.86 0.17 -20.78
CA ASP A 118 -10.64 -1.28 -20.68
C ASP A 118 -9.14 -1.67 -20.56
N ILE A 119 -8.33 -0.75 -20.02
CA ILE A 119 -6.87 -0.90 -19.88
C ILE A 119 -6.53 -1.43 -18.48
N SER A 120 -5.67 -2.45 -18.44
CA SER A 120 -5.15 -3.03 -17.22
C SER A 120 -3.63 -3.05 -17.23
N TYR A 121 -3.04 -2.72 -16.08
CA TYR A 121 -1.65 -3.02 -15.73
C TYR A 121 -1.62 -4.40 -15.13
N VAL A 122 -0.77 -5.28 -15.64
CA VAL A 122 -0.72 -6.68 -15.21
C VAL A 122 0.65 -7.03 -14.67
N GLU A 123 0.65 -7.66 -13.52
CA GLU A 123 1.84 -8.16 -12.82
C GLU A 123 1.66 -9.62 -12.49
N GLU A 124 2.75 -10.37 -12.50
CA GLU A 124 2.81 -11.73 -11.96
C GLU A 124 3.54 -11.67 -10.62
N VAL A 125 2.95 -12.27 -9.59
CA VAL A 125 3.52 -12.40 -8.25
C VAL A 125 3.82 -13.86 -7.99
N GLU A 126 5.10 -14.17 -7.82
CA GLU A 126 5.59 -15.49 -7.41
C GLU A 126 5.81 -15.50 -5.89
N LEU A 127 5.20 -16.47 -5.20
CA LEU A 127 5.38 -16.65 -3.75
C LEU A 127 6.48 -17.65 -3.45
N ASP A 128 7.18 -17.42 -2.34
CA ASP A 128 8.08 -18.40 -1.75
C ASP A 128 7.30 -19.54 -1.06
N THR A 129 8.03 -20.50 -0.51
CA THR A 129 7.46 -21.64 0.23
C THR A 129 6.72 -21.25 1.51
N ASN A 130 6.87 -20.02 2.00
CA ASN A 130 6.18 -19.46 3.16
C ASN A 130 4.96 -18.63 2.79
N GLY A 131 4.63 -18.53 1.48
CA GLY A 131 3.52 -17.71 0.97
C GLY A 131 3.81 -16.22 0.96
N LEU A 132 5.11 -15.81 0.90
CA LEU A 132 5.54 -14.43 0.79
C LEU A 132 5.95 -14.12 -0.66
N PRO A 133 5.73 -12.91 -1.17
CA PRO A 133 6.11 -12.56 -2.53
C PRO A 133 7.64 -12.57 -2.67
N ALA A 134 8.16 -13.51 -3.45
CA ALA A 134 9.58 -13.61 -3.74
C ALA A 134 9.98 -12.81 -4.96
N LYS A 135 9.10 -12.79 -5.97
CA LYS A 135 9.30 -12.04 -7.20
C LYS A 135 8.00 -11.42 -7.68
N ILE A 136 8.09 -10.20 -8.20
CA ILE A 136 6.98 -9.49 -8.85
C ILE A 136 7.47 -9.04 -10.23
N THR A 137 6.80 -9.51 -11.29
CA THR A 137 7.16 -9.19 -12.67
C THR A 137 6.06 -8.32 -13.26
N PHE A 138 6.39 -7.12 -13.74
CA PHE A 138 5.47 -6.34 -14.55
C PHE A 138 5.40 -6.99 -15.94
N THR A 139 4.27 -7.58 -16.29
CA THR A 139 4.08 -8.30 -17.56
C THR A 139 3.64 -7.40 -18.69
N GLY A 140 3.06 -6.23 -18.38
CA GLY A 140 2.73 -5.23 -19.37
C GLY A 140 1.41 -4.51 -19.15
N ILE A 141 1.01 -3.77 -20.18
CA ILE A 141 -0.27 -3.07 -20.26
C ILE A 141 -1.15 -3.79 -21.29
N TYR A 142 -2.38 -4.06 -20.90
CA TYR A 142 -3.33 -4.83 -21.71
C TYR A 142 -4.64 -4.06 -21.88
N ARG A 143 -5.28 -4.26 -23.04
CA ARG A 143 -6.67 -3.86 -23.28
C ARG A 143 -7.56 -5.09 -23.31
N TRP A 144 -8.71 -4.99 -22.64
CA TRP A 144 -9.76 -5.99 -22.69
C TRP A 144 -10.81 -5.60 -23.70
N GLY A 145 -11.06 -6.42 -24.69
CA GLY A 145 -12.05 -6.19 -25.74
C GLY A 145 -12.90 -7.41 -26.01
N ALA A 146 -13.87 -7.28 -26.93
CA ALA A 146 -14.76 -8.38 -27.32
C ALA A 146 -14.02 -9.64 -27.81
N ASN A 147 -12.78 -9.48 -28.31
CA ASN A 147 -11.93 -10.56 -28.82
C ASN A 147 -10.93 -11.10 -27.79
N GLY A 148 -11.03 -10.66 -26.52
CA GLY A 148 -10.14 -11.07 -25.45
C GLY A 148 -9.09 -10.01 -25.06
N LYS A 149 -8.00 -10.48 -24.44
CA LYS A 149 -6.93 -9.64 -23.90
C LYS A 149 -5.89 -9.34 -25.00
N GLU A 150 -5.71 -8.05 -25.33
CA GLU A 150 -4.69 -7.55 -26.27
C GLU A 150 -3.56 -6.87 -25.49
N GLN A 151 -2.32 -7.25 -25.73
CA GLN A 151 -1.16 -6.60 -25.13
C GLN A 151 -0.84 -5.30 -25.91
N LEU A 152 -0.84 -4.18 -25.18
CA LEU A 152 -0.52 -2.85 -25.72
C LEU A 152 0.95 -2.51 -25.49
N GLU A 153 1.52 -2.94 -24.37
CA GLU A 153 2.90 -2.67 -23.97
C GLU A 153 3.46 -3.88 -23.24
N GLU A 154 4.68 -4.27 -23.59
CA GLU A 154 5.41 -5.34 -22.90
C GLU A 154 5.99 -4.81 -21.57
N GLY A 155 6.03 -5.66 -20.56
CA GLY A 155 6.65 -5.33 -19.28
C GLY A 155 8.15 -5.13 -19.41
N ASP A 156 8.67 -4.20 -18.63
CA ASP A 156 10.06 -3.73 -18.73
C ASP A 156 10.90 -4.01 -17.47
N ARG A 157 10.29 -4.58 -16.41
CA ARG A 157 10.96 -4.74 -15.11
C ARG A 157 10.39 -5.86 -14.26
N TYR A 158 11.20 -6.26 -13.29
CA TYR A 158 10.78 -7.14 -12.19
C TYR A 158 11.44 -6.73 -10.87
N ALA A 159 10.89 -7.18 -9.77
CA ALA A 159 11.45 -7.00 -8.43
C ALA A 159 11.67 -8.34 -7.73
N LEU A 160 12.76 -8.44 -6.98
CA LEU A 160 13.03 -9.53 -6.05
C LEU A 160 12.86 -9.00 -4.62
N LEU A 161 12.10 -9.73 -3.81
CA LEU A 161 11.84 -9.40 -2.42
C LEU A 161 12.48 -10.45 -1.51
N SER A 162 13.15 -10.00 -0.46
CA SER A 162 13.76 -10.87 0.54
C SER A 162 13.16 -10.58 1.90
N PHE A 163 12.63 -11.61 2.54
CA PHE A 163 12.02 -11.53 3.86
C PHE A 163 12.87 -12.26 4.89
N ASP A 164 12.83 -11.79 6.12
CA ASP A 164 13.36 -12.52 7.25
C ASP A 164 12.52 -13.79 7.50
N PRO A 165 13.11 -14.99 7.51
CA PRO A 165 12.37 -16.23 7.61
C PRO A 165 11.67 -16.44 8.96
N ALA A 166 12.17 -15.84 10.04
CA ALA A 166 11.60 -15.97 11.37
C ALA A 166 10.53 -14.92 11.64
N THR A 167 10.76 -13.69 11.20
CA THR A 167 9.86 -12.54 11.46
C THR A 167 8.89 -12.28 10.31
N ARG A 168 9.19 -12.76 9.12
CA ARG A 168 8.46 -12.50 7.86
C ARG A 168 8.40 -11.01 7.51
N GLN A 169 9.38 -10.24 7.96
CA GLN A 169 9.54 -8.82 7.63
C GLN A 169 10.32 -8.67 6.33
N LEU A 170 9.93 -7.71 5.50
CA LEU A 170 10.64 -7.39 4.27
C LEU A 170 12.00 -6.76 4.63
N LEU A 171 13.09 -7.43 4.30
CA LEU A 171 14.44 -6.94 4.54
C LEU A 171 15.00 -6.15 3.37
N LYS A 172 14.67 -6.59 2.15
CA LYS A 172 15.24 -6.03 0.94
C LYS A 172 14.26 -6.18 -0.23
N GLN A 173 14.28 -5.19 -1.11
CA GLN A 173 13.63 -5.21 -2.41
C GLN A 173 14.63 -4.71 -3.45
N GLU A 174 14.81 -5.45 -4.52
CA GLU A 174 15.68 -5.11 -5.64
C GLU A 174 14.83 -5.06 -6.91
N VAL A 175 14.85 -3.94 -7.62
CA VAL A 175 14.13 -3.76 -8.88
C VAL A 175 15.12 -3.78 -10.02
N PHE A 176 14.84 -4.58 -11.03
CA PHE A 176 15.66 -4.78 -12.21
C PHE A 176 14.88 -4.43 -13.48
N ASP A 177 15.58 -4.00 -14.51
CA ASP A 177 15.02 -3.98 -15.86
C ASP A 177 14.94 -5.40 -16.45
N LYS A 178 14.37 -5.53 -17.66
CA LYS A 178 14.24 -6.82 -18.35
C LYS A 178 15.57 -7.46 -18.74
N GLU A 179 16.64 -6.65 -18.85
CA GLU A 179 18.01 -7.11 -19.10
C GLU A 179 18.74 -7.52 -17.82
N SER A 180 18.08 -7.49 -16.67
CA SER A 180 18.61 -7.79 -15.35
C SER A 180 19.64 -6.79 -14.82
N ASN A 181 19.61 -5.55 -15.29
CA ASN A 181 20.36 -4.48 -14.67
C ASN A 181 19.59 -3.96 -13.45
N LEU A 182 20.29 -3.78 -12.34
CA LEU A 182 19.70 -3.22 -11.13
C LEU A 182 19.31 -1.75 -11.38
N LEU A 183 18.03 -1.42 -11.15
CA LEU A 183 17.52 -0.05 -11.22
C LEU A 183 17.57 0.63 -9.85
N VAL A 184 17.08 -0.06 -8.82
CA VAL A 184 17.07 0.45 -7.45
C VAL A 184 16.99 -0.72 -6.47
N LYS A 185 17.64 -0.54 -5.32
CA LYS A 185 17.58 -1.45 -4.18
C LYS A 185 17.09 -0.70 -2.94
N TYR A 186 16.16 -1.29 -2.22
CA TYR A 186 15.67 -0.81 -0.93
C TYR A 186 16.05 -1.80 0.17
N THR A 187 16.47 -1.27 1.32
CA THR A 187 16.68 -2.05 2.56
C THR A 187 15.88 -1.44 3.69
N TYR A 188 15.37 -2.29 4.58
CA TYR A 188 14.44 -1.93 5.64
C TYR A 188 15.03 -2.30 7.00
N GLU A 189 14.97 -1.36 7.94
CA GLU A 189 15.33 -1.58 9.35
C GLU A 189 14.07 -1.41 10.21
N TYR A 190 14.00 -2.17 11.30
CA TYR A 190 12.83 -2.24 12.17
C TYR A 190 13.20 -2.05 13.62
N ASP A 191 12.23 -1.62 14.44
CA ASP A 191 12.32 -1.64 15.89
C ASP A 191 11.96 -3.03 16.47
N ASN A 192 11.76 -3.07 17.81
CA ASN A 192 11.30 -4.27 18.52
C ASN A 192 9.88 -4.10 19.09
N ALA A 193 9.19 -3.00 18.77
CA ALA A 193 7.85 -2.74 19.23
C ALA A 193 6.81 -3.45 18.36
N SER A 194 5.57 -3.52 18.84
CA SER A 194 4.47 -4.11 18.09
C SER A 194 4.12 -3.28 16.86
N GLY A 195 3.93 -3.95 15.73
CA GLY A 195 3.49 -3.28 14.50
C GLY A 195 2.06 -2.73 14.61
N SER A 196 1.82 -1.61 13.96
CA SER A 196 0.54 -0.89 14.03
C SER A 196 -0.68 -1.73 13.59
N ILE A 197 -0.49 -2.70 12.68
CA ILE A 197 -1.54 -3.60 12.18
C ILE A 197 -1.29 -5.06 12.58
N SER A 198 -0.61 -5.32 13.70
CA SER A 198 -0.20 -6.67 14.07
C SER A 198 -1.37 -7.62 14.35
N HIS A 199 -2.53 -7.11 14.73
CA HIS A 199 -3.76 -7.87 14.95
C HIS A 199 -4.73 -7.83 13.76
N THR A 200 -4.39 -7.08 12.71
CA THR A 200 -5.22 -7.01 11.49
C THR A 200 -5.00 -8.26 10.63
N GLU A 201 -6.09 -8.86 10.20
CA GLU A 201 -6.06 -9.95 9.23
C GLU A 201 -5.99 -9.41 7.82
N LEU A 202 -4.82 -9.58 7.20
CA LEU A 202 -4.55 -9.32 5.78
C LEU A 202 -3.59 -10.41 5.28
N PRO A 203 -3.69 -10.84 4.01
CA PRO A 203 -2.70 -11.74 3.44
C PRO A 203 -1.29 -11.14 3.51
N MET A 204 -0.31 -11.92 3.95
CA MET A 204 1.09 -11.44 4.06
C MET A 204 1.66 -11.04 2.70
N TRP A 205 1.32 -11.80 1.64
CA TRP A 205 1.75 -11.50 0.28
C TRP A 205 1.20 -10.17 -0.24
N LEU A 206 -0.02 -9.78 0.19
CA LEU A 206 -0.62 -8.50 -0.18
C LEU A 206 0.19 -7.32 0.38
N LEU A 207 0.65 -7.40 1.62
CA LEU A 207 1.51 -6.36 2.20
C LEU A 207 2.82 -6.23 1.43
N GLY A 208 3.48 -7.34 1.09
CA GLY A 208 4.72 -7.33 0.32
C GLY A 208 4.52 -6.73 -1.08
N TRP A 209 3.44 -7.13 -1.78
CA TRP A 209 3.09 -6.55 -3.06
C TRP A 209 2.76 -5.05 -2.92
N TRP A 210 2.05 -4.68 -1.87
CA TRP A 210 1.69 -3.28 -1.59
C TRP A 210 2.93 -2.43 -1.32
N TYR A 211 3.89 -2.90 -0.53
CA TYR A 211 5.19 -2.24 -0.36
C TYR A 211 5.92 -2.04 -1.68
N TYR A 212 5.93 -3.04 -2.55
CA TYR A 212 6.52 -2.93 -3.89
C TYR A 212 5.87 -1.80 -4.70
N GLN A 213 4.53 -1.73 -4.70
CA GLN A 213 3.82 -0.70 -5.46
C GLN A 213 4.18 0.72 -4.98
N TYR A 214 4.38 0.90 -3.70
CA TYR A 214 4.57 2.22 -3.10
C TYR A 214 6.03 2.63 -2.92
N SER A 215 6.98 1.73 -2.86
CA SER A 215 8.40 2.06 -2.75
C SER A 215 8.93 2.82 -3.98
N ASN A 216 8.28 2.66 -5.14
CA ASN A 216 8.60 3.38 -6.36
C ASN A 216 7.92 4.76 -6.48
N GLN A 217 7.09 5.14 -5.52
CA GLN A 217 6.33 6.40 -5.56
C GLN A 217 6.54 7.15 -4.25
N ASN A 218 7.21 8.29 -4.33
CA ASN A 218 7.49 9.17 -3.18
C ASN A 218 6.23 9.73 -2.48
N ASP A 219 5.03 9.39 -2.96
CA ASP A 219 3.78 10.04 -2.57
C ASP A 219 2.95 9.26 -1.55
N PHE A 220 3.30 7.99 -1.21
CA PHE A 220 2.52 7.23 -0.26
C PHE A 220 3.01 7.39 1.18
N LYS A 221 2.57 8.47 1.82
CA LYS A 221 3.02 8.94 3.13
C LYS A 221 2.67 8.03 4.32
N TYR A 222 1.86 6.96 4.16
CA TYR A 222 1.29 6.27 5.31
C TYR A 222 1.44 4.75 5.30
N ILE A 223 1.71 4.10 4.15
CA ILE A 223 1.84 2.65 4.09
C ILE A 223 2.98 2.12 4.97
N GLN A 224 4.08 2.87 5.05
CA GLN A 224 5.22 2.52 5.89
C GLN A 224 4.89 2.49 7.38
N PHE A 225 3.75 3.04 7.78
CA PHE A 225 3.25 2.97 9.15
C PHE A 225 2.28 1.81 9.37
N LEU A 226 1.89 1.08 8.32
CA LEU A 226 1.03 -0.09 8.40
C LEU A 226 1.88 -1.36 8.51
N ASN A 227 2.53 -1.54 9.63
CA ASN A 227 3.46 -2.62 9.88
C ASN A 227 2.82 -3.74 10.69
N ARG A 228 3.04 -5.00 10.27
CA ARG A 228 2.40 -6.14 10.89
C ARG A 228 3.14 -6.64 12.15
N ARG A 229 4.45 -6.69 12.15
CA ARG A 229 5.21 -7.24 13.29
C ARG A 229 5.92 -6.18 14.11
N ASN A 230 6.82 -5.45 13.48
CA ASN A 230 7.58 -4.36 14.09
C ASN A 230 7.52 -3.15 13.15
N ASN A 231 7.82 -1.96 13.63
CA ASN A 231 7.67 -0.76 12.84
C ASN A 231 8.97 -0.45 12.07
N ILE A 232 8.84 0.00 10.83
CA ILE A 232 9.99 0.41 10.01
C ILE A 232 10.60 1.65 10.63
N THR A 233 11.88 1.59 10.97
CA THR A 233 12.65 2.73 11.51
C THR A 233 13.48 3.41 10.44
N LYS A 234 13.85 2.69 9.37
CA LYS A 234 14.63 3.27 8.28
C LYS A 234 14.38 2.53 6.97
N ILE A 235 14.30 3.29 5.89
CA ILE A 235 14.34 2.77 4.52
C ILE A 235 15.55 3.42 3.85
N THR A 236 16.45 2.61 3.31
CA THR A 236 17.59 3.07 2.52
C THR A 236 17.38 2.65 1.08
N SER A 237 17.52 3.57 0.14
CA SER A 237 17.52 3.31 -1.29
C SER A 237 18.90 3.53 -1.89
N GLU A 238 19.28 2.69 -2.84
CA GLU A 238 20.50 2.76 -3.64
C GLU A 238 20.09 2.62 -5.10
N ASN A 239 20.38 3.62 -5.93
CA ASN A 239 20.06 3.59 -7.36
C ASN A 239 21.16 2.87 -8.17
N SER A 240 20.95 2.73 -9.48
CA SER A 240 21.92 2.09 -10.40
C SER A 240 23.26 2.81 -10.50
N GLU A 241 23.33 4.08 -10.12
CA GLU A 241 24.55 4.90 -10.13
C GLU A 241 25.32 4.78 -8.80
N GLY A 242 24.74 4.08 -7.81
CA GLY A 242 25.31 3.93 -6.47
C GLY A 242 24.99 5.08 -5.52
N ASP A 243 24.10 5.99 -5.91
CA ASP A 243 23.63 7.05 -5.02
C ASP A 243 22.75 6.46 -3.93
N ILE A 244 23.06 6.82 -2.68
CA ILE A 244 22.36 6.33 -1.51
C ILE A 244 21.53 7.46 -0.90
N SER A 245 20.26 7.16 -0.63
CA SER A 245 19.34 8.00 0.12
C SER A 245 18.71 7.20 1.25
N SER A 246 18.32 7.86 2.33
CA SER A 246 17.61 7.20 3.41
C SER A 246 16.50 8.08 3.98
N VAL A 247 15.49 7.42 4.53
CA VAL A 247 14.38 8.01 5.26
C VAL A 247 14.32 7.33 6.62
N THR A 248 14.27 8.11 7.70
CA THR A 248 14.25 7.60 9.07
C THR A 248 12.90 7.91 9.72
N TYR A 249 12.37 6.94 10.45
CA TYR A 249 11.12 7.04 11.18
C TYR A 249 11.36 6.87 12.66
N THR A 250 10.75 7.73 13.49
CA THR A 250 10.76 7.63 14.94
C THR A 250 9.34 7.55 15.46
N TYR A 251 9.14 6.80 16.54
CA TYR A 251 7.81 6.50 17.08
C TYR A 251 7.70 6.85 18.55
N LYS A 252 6.47 7.20 18.97
CA LYS A 252 6.04 7.14 20.38
C LYS A 252 5.05 5.99 20.50
N TYR A 253 5.07 5.32 21.64
CA TYR A 253 4.28 4.10 21.90
C TYR A 253 3.34 4.31 23.06
N ASN A 254 2.21 3.58 23.05
CA ASN A 254 1.35 3.45 24.22
C ASN A 254 1.93 2.45 25.24
N GLU A 255 1.22 2.25 26.34
CA GLU A 255 1.62 1.32 27.42
C GLU A 255 1.69 -0.15 26.98
N ASN A 256 0.99 -0.51 25.91
CA ASN A 256 0.96 -1.85 25.30
C ASN A 256 1.98 -1.99 24.17
N ASN A 257 2.90 -1.01 24.02
CA ASN A 257 3.98 -1.01 23.04
C ASN A 257 3.52 -0.94 21.57
N PHE A 258 2.36 -0.31 21.30
CA PHE A 258 1.89 0.00 19.96
C PHE A 258 2.18 1.46 19.59
N PRO A 259 2.59 1.75 18.34
CA PRO A 259 2.92 3.11 17.91
C PRO A 259 1.67 3.98 17.90
N VAL A 260 1.69 5.11 18.59
CA VAL A 260 0.61 6.11 18.60
C VAL A 260 0.97 7.39 17.85
N THR A 261 2.26 7.59 17.63
CA THR A 261 2.77 8.72 16.85
C THR A 261 4.00 8.29 16.08
N ALA A 262 4.10 8.73 14.84
CA ALA A 262 5.26 8.53 13.99
C ALA A 262 5.74 9.87 13.40
N PHE A 263 7.05 9.99 13.22
CA PHE A 263 7.71 11.11 12.57
C PHE A 263 8.63 10.58 11.47
N CYS A 264 8.68 11.30 10.35
CA CYS A 264 9.59 11.03 9.25
C CYS A 264 10.56 12.20 9.10
N ASP A 265 11.85 11.94 8.99
CA ASP A 265 12.89 12.97 8.86
C ASP A 265 12.80 13.78 7.55
N LYS A 266 12.11 13.26 6.54
CA LYS A 266 11.88 13.95 5.26
C LYS A 266 10.62 14.83 5.25
N TRP A 267 9.80 14.76 6.28
CA TRP A 267 8.54 15.52 6.36
C TRP A 267 8.63 16.54 7.48
N GLU A 268 9.22 17.67 7.19
CA GLU A 268 9.39 18.75 8.16
C GLU A 268 8.08 19.09 8.88
N GLY A 269 8.07 18.92 10.20
CA GLY A 269 6.94 19.29 11.06
C GLY A 269 5.69 18.43 10.91
N THR A 270 5.72 17.32 10.17
CA THR A 270 4.56 16.43 10.06
C THR A 270 4.63 15.32 11.10
N GLU A 271 3.63 15.30 11.98
CA GLU A 271 3.38 14.21 12.92
C GLU A 271 2.25 13.31 12.36
N VAL A 272 2.49 12.01 12.32
CA VAL A 272 1.47 11.03 11.99
C VAL A 272 0.95 10.38 13.26
N GLY A 273 -0.29 10.66 13.61
CA GLY A 273 -0.98 10.01 14.73
C GLY A 273 -1.62 8.70 14.26
N ILE A 274 -1.54 7.67 15.11
CA ILE A 274 -2.18 6.36 14.89
C ILE A 274 -3.15 6.16 16.06
N ARG A 275 -4.45 6.03 15.77
CA ARG A 275 -5.49 5.73 16.76
C ARG A 275 -5.97 4.30 16.61
N TYR A 276 -6.21 3.69 17.74
CA TYR A 276 -6.78 2.34 17.85
C TYR A 276 -8.23 2.40 18.33
#